data_13c3053ba5ec3bba624d694812f36ca8
#
_entry.id   13c3053ba5ec3bba624d694812f36ca8
#
_cell.length_a   1.000
_cell.length_b   1.000
_cell.length_c   1.000
_cell.angle_alpha   90.00
_cell.angle_beta   90.00
_cell.angle_gamma   90.00
#
_symmetry.space_group_name_H-M   'P 1'
#
loop_
_entity.id
_entity.type
_entity.pdbx_description
1 polymer ?
#
loop_
_entity_poly.entity_id
_entity_poly.type
_entity_poly.pdbx_seq_one_letter_code
_entity_poly.pdbx_strand_id
1 'polypeptide(L)'
;MIYNNLKIFSQNICKNMLIVSTIFETHFHFNILFIQEPPWSIICLITSLSCSKGEILVGAPNYPNWLFFARLPTIQLDFLRVMAYINICLSSFCFSLCRDIINHRDILFISFFNNNICSFIMNIYSDASHSALKYFKDTEVNIINLLIMTGDFNIRDWLWDPSFPYHLFISNNLFIIADSFNLDLSLLTNSVPTRYSDTVGESDLVIDLIFLHSGLSKLNNHLIHLE
;
A
#
# COMPACT_ATOMS: atom_id res chain seq x y z
N MET A 1 -18.26 -4.89 15.44
CA MET A 1 -17.70 -4.20 14.25
C MET A 1 -16.22 -4.01 14.51
N ILE A 2 -15.34 -4.70 13.77
CA ILE A 2 -13.88 -4.77 14.06
C ILE A 2 -13.12 -3.62 13.38
N TYR A 3 -13.74 -2.94 12.41
CA TYR A 3 -13.09 -1.86 11.66
C TYR A 3 -12.71 -0.63 12.50
N ASN A 4 -13.28 -0.46 13.69
CA ASN A 4 -13.03 0.71 14.52
C ASN A 4 -11.62 0.77 15.16
N ASN A 5 -10.79 -0.26 14.98
CA ASN A 5 -9.46 -0.34 15.59
C ASN A 5 -8.39 -0.89 14.62
N LEU A 6 -8.66 -0.94 13.32
CA LEU A 6 -7.65 -1.37 12.34
C LEU A 6 -6.60 -0.26 12.17
N LYS A 7 -5.38 -0.52 12.60
CA LYS A 7 -4.26 0.40 12.48
C LYS A 7 -3.38 0.00 11.31
N ILE A 8 -3.22 0.90 10.37
CA ILE A 8 -2.41 0.68 9.16
C ILE A 8 -1.29 1.70 9.14
N PHE A 9 -0.10 1.23 8.80
CA PHE A 9 1.08 2.04 8.51
C PHE A 9 1.47 1.84 7.05
N SER A 10 1.85 2.89 6.36
CA SER A 10 2.30 2.85 4.96
C SER A 10 3.52 3.73 4.79
N GLN A 11 4.59 3.19 4.20
CA GLN A 11 5.83 3.95 3.99
C GLN A 11 6.61 3.44 2.78
N ASN A 12 7.12 4.38 1.98
CA ASN A 12 8.18 4.10 1.02
C ASN A 12 9.53 4.07 1.75
N ILE A 13 10.20 2.94 1.71
CA ILE A 13 11.47 2.71 2.42
C ILE A 13 12.70 2.87 1.53
N CYS A 14 12.52 3.24 0.27
CA CYS A 14 13.62 3.48 -0.68
C CYS A 14 14.70 2.39 -0.67
N LYS A 15 14.30 1.12 -0.57
CA LYS A 15 15.18 -0.07 -0.49
C LYS A 15 16.10 -0.11 0.73
N ASN A 16 15.81 0.64 1.77
CA ASN A 16 16.63 0.73 2.96
C ASN A 16 16.27 -0.35 4.00
N MET A 17 17.20 -1.28 4.24
CA MET A 17 17.02 -2.37 5.20
C MET A 17 16.90 -1.92 6.66
N LEU A 18 17.60 -0.85 7.03
CA LEU A 18 17.55 -0.33 8.41
C LEU A 18 16.17 0.20 8.73
N ILE A 19 15.51 0.86 7.77
CA ILE A 19 14.15 1.36 7.94
C ILE A 19 13.20 0.19 8.20
N VAL A 20 13.33 -0.93 7.45
CA VAL A 20 12.49 -2.12 7.69
C VAL A 20 12.62 -2.62 9.13
N SER A 21 13.86 -2.78 9.61
CA SER A 21 14.09 -3.22 10.99
C SER A 21 13.49 -2.26 12.01
N THR A 22 13.70 -0.97 11.82
CA THR A 22 13.14 0.08 12.70
C THR A 22 11.61 0.05 12.73
N ILE A 23 10.95 -0.13 11.58
CA ILE A 23 9.49 -0.24 11.50
C ILE A 23 9.00 -1.37 12.42
N PHE A 24 9.61 -2.56 12.37
CA PHE A 24 9.18 -3.68 13.20
C PHE A 24 9.46 -3.50 14.69
N GLU A 25 10.49 -2.74 15.03
CA GLU A 25 10.84 -2.44 16.43
C GLU A 25 9.93 -1.36 17.04
N THR A 26 9.54 -0.37 16.25
CA THR A 26 8.80 0.81 16.73
C THR A 26 7.30 0.74 16.48
N HIS A 27 6.88 0.03 15.41
CA HIS A 27 5.50 0.04 14.92
C HIS A 27 4.73 -1.27 15.19
N PHE A 28 5.13 -2.03 16.22
CA PHE A 28 4.48 -3.29 16.61
C PHE A 28 3.00 -3.16 16.99
N HIS A 29 2.51 -1.94 17.24
CA HIS A 29 1.13 -1.64 17.59
C HIS A 29 0.20 -1.51 16.36
N PHE A 30 0.75 -1.53 15.15
CA PHE A 30 -0.04 -1.58 13.91
C PHE A 30 -0.49 -3.01 13.60
N ASN A 31 -1.57 -3.09 12.82
CA ASN A 31 -2.14 -4.35 12.38
C ASN A 31 -1.69 -4.72 10.96
N ILE A 32 -1.46 -3.71 10.13
CA ILE A 32 -1.00 -3.87 8.74
C ILE A 32 0.11 -2.85 8.49
N LEU A 33 1.20 -3.32 7.90
CA LEU A 33 2.30 -2.49 7.43
C LEU A 33 2.37 -2.62 5.90
N PHE A 34 2.13 -1.54 5.19
CA PHE A 34 2.36 -1.44 3.76
C PHE A 34 3.71 -0.83 3.49
N ILE A 35 4.48 -1.46 2.62
CA ILE A 35 5.85 -1.06 2.30
C ILE A 35 5.96 -0.90 0.79
N GLN A 36 6.46 0.25 0.36
CA GLN A 36 6.83 0.52 -1.01
C GLN A 36 8.36 0.50 -1.14
N GLU A 37 8.86 0.17 -2.32
CA GLU A 37 10.27 -0.01 -2.65
C GLU A 37 11.05 -0.84 -1.61
N PRO A 38 10.58 -2.07 -1.28
CA PRO A 38 11.29 -2.93 -0.35
C PRO A 38 12.69 -3.30 -0.90
N PRO A 39 13.63 -3.70 -0.02
CA PRO A 39 14.95 -4.14 -0.44
C PRO A 39 14.86 -5.50 -1.15
N TRP A 40 14.44 -5.49 -2.39
CA TRP A 40 14.09 -6.64 -3.23
C TRP A 40 15.20 -7.69 -3.37
N SER A 41 16.46 -7.32 -3.19
CA SER A 41 17.60 -8.24 -3.24
C SER A 41 17.53 -9.36 -2.20
N ILE A 42 16.68 -9.21 -1.20
CA ILE A 42 16.49 -10.18 -0.12
C ILE A 42 15.27 -11.06 -0.39
N ILE A 43 14.36 -10.60 -1.23
CA ILE A 43 13.09 -11.28 -1.50
C ILE A 43 13.20 -12.02 -2.83
N CYS A 44 13.13 -13.33 -2.78
CA CYS A 44 13.16 -14.18 -3.97
C CYS A 44 12.08 -15.26 -3.89
N LEU A 45 11.72 -15.76 -5.06
CA LEU A 45 10.87 -16.93 -5.20
C LEU A 45 11.73 -18.18 -5.21
N ILE A 46 11.42 -19.13 -4.35
CA ILE A 46 11.99 -20.46 -4.40
C ILE A 46 10.88 -21.44 -4.78
N THR A 47 11.11 -22.22 -5.83
CA THR A 47 10.26 -23.33 -6.18
C THR A 47 10.46 -24.44 -5.14
N SER A 48 9.45 -24.74 -4.35
CA SER A 48 9.51 -25.85 -3.40
C SER A 48 9.04 -27.12 -4.06
N LEU A 49 9.91 -28.12 -4.09
CA LEU A 49 9.58 -29.47 -4.56
C LEU A 49 8.61 -30.22 -3.63
N SER A 50 8.40 -29.69 -2.40
CA SER A 50 7.58 -30.34 -1.38
C SER A 50 6.13 -29.80 -1.28
N CYS A 51 5.82 -28.74 -1.97
CA CYS A 51 4.49 -28.12 -1.93
C CYS A 51 3.76 -28.28 -3.25
N SER A 52 2.54 -28.78 -3.23
CA SER A 52 1.70 -28.98 -4.43
C SER A 52 1.34 -27.67 -5.17
N LYS A 53 1.68 -26.53 -4.62
CA LYS A 53 1.56 -25.20 -5.24
C LYS A 53 2.89 -24.57 -5.68
N GLY A 54 4.00 -25.28 -5.51
CA GLY A 54 5.28 -25.04 -6.20
C GLY A 54 6.06 -23.78 -5.84
N GLU A 55 5.51 -22.81 -5.14
CA GLU A 55 6.16 -21.51 -4.98
C GLU A 55 6.17 -21.07 -3.52
N ILE A 56 7.35 -20.86 -2.97
CA ILE A 56 7.56 -20.29 -1.63
C ILE A 56 8.33 -18.98 -1.78
N LEU A 57 7.81 -17.93 -1.21
CA LEU A 57 8.51 -16.67 -1.05
C LEU A 57 9.57 -16.78 0.05
N VAL A 58 10.82 -16.48 -0.28
CA VAL A 58 11.95 -16.55 0.65
C VAL A 58 12.72 -15.24 0.59
N GLY A 59 13.25 -14.83 1.72
CA GLY A 59 14.15 -13.69 1.80
C GLY A 59 13.54 -12.43 2.37
N ALA A 60 12.22 -12.34 2.51
CA ALA A 60 11.66 -11.30 3.36
C ALA A 60 12.03 -11.58 4.83
N PRO A 61 12.34 -10.55 5.64
CA PRO A 61 12.56 -10.74 7.04
C PRO A 61 11.37 -11.46 7.67
N ASN A 62 11.63 -12.61 8.30
CA ASN A 62 10.59 -13.39 8.96
C ASN A 62 10.42 -12.88 10.39
N TYR A 63 9.33 -12.19 10.63
CA TYR A 63 8.96 -11.74 11.98
C TYR A 63 7.86 -12.64 12.52
N PRO A 64 8.04 -13.24 13.72
CA PRO A 64 7.15 -14.29 14.24
C PRO A 64 5.67 -13.91 14.33
N ASN A 65 5.39 -12.62 14.48
CA ASN A 65 4.03 -12.11 14.64
C ASN A 65 3.42 -11.54 13.35
N TRP A 66 4.06 -11.77 12.19
CA TRP A 66 3.65 -11.16 10.95
C TRP A 66 3.57 -12.17 9.81
N LEU A 67 2.47 -12.13 9.09
CA LEU A 67 2.31 -12.76 7.79
C LEU A 67 2.73 -11.76 6.72
N PHE A 68 3.55 -12.17 5.77
CA PHE A 68 3.93 -11.25 4.73
C PHE A 68 3.33 -11.61 3.38
N PHE A 69 3.02 -10.57 2.61
CA PHE A 69 2.46 -10.65 1.28
C PHE A 69 3.31 -9.80 0.34
N ALA A 70 3.71 -10.39 -0.77
CA ALA A 70 4.43 -9.67 -1.80
C ALA A 70 3.98 -10.15 -3.18
N ARG A 71 3.96 -9.20 -4.11
CA ARG A 71 3.77 -9.54 -5.49
C ARG A 71 5.10 -9.68 -6.17
N LEU A 72 5.48 -10.88 -6.48
CA LEU A 72 6.72 -11.11 -7.23
C LEU A 72 6.54 -10.74 -8.69
N PRO A 73 7.58 -10.16 -9.28
CA PRO A 73 7.59 -9.89 -10.70
C PRO A 73 7.53 -11.20 -11.50
N THR A 74 6.84 -11.16 -12.63
CA THR A 74 6.75 -12.28 -13.58
C THR A 74 8.03 -12.49 -14.35
N ILE A 75 8.88 -11.49 -14.43
CA ILE A 75 10.17 -11.49 -15.13
C ILE A 75 11.27 -11.37 -14.08
N GLN A 76 12.27 -12.21 -14.16
CA GLN A 76 13.39 -12.28 -13.19
C GLN A 76 14.17 -10.97 -12.97
N LEU A 77 14.06 -10.02 -13.89
CA LEU A 77 14.74 -8.72 -13.84
C LEU A 77 13.87 -7.60 -13.29
N ASP A 78 12.58 -7.84 -13.04
CA ASP A 78 11.69 -6.85 -12.44
C ASP A 78 11.86 -6.82 -10.93
N PHE A 79 11.89 -5.61 -10.38
CA PHE A 79 12.04 -5.41 -8.94
C PHE A 79 10.69 -5.47 -8.24
N LEU A 80 10.70 -6.04 -7.04
CA LEU A 80 9.56 -5.93 -6.14
C LEU A 80 9.37 -4.45 -5.75
N ARG A 81 8.15 -3.95 -5.92
CA ARG A 81 7.81 -2.55 -5.67
C ARG A 81 6.93 -2.37 -4.44
N VAL A 82 6.09 -3.35 -4.14
CA VAL A 82 5.10 -3.28 -3.07
C VAL A 82 5.02 -4.59 -2.30
N MET A 83 4.90 -4.48 -0.97
CA MET A 83 4.66 -5.61 -0.08
C MET A 83 3.83 -5.19 1.12
N ALA A 84 3.36 -6.16 1.90
CA ALA A 84 2.66 -5.94 3.15
C ALA A 84 3.07 -6.98 4.19
N TYR A 85 3.04 -6.54 5.45
CA TYR A 85 3.03 -7.41 6.61
C TYR A 85 1.70 -7.24 7.34
N ILE A 86 1.07 -8.35 7.65
CA ILE A 86 -0.20 -8.39 8.38
C ILE A 86 0.02 -9.11 9.69
N ASN A 87 -0.32 -8.46 10.79
CA ASN A 87 -0.15 -9.03 12.11
C ASN A 87 -1.02 -10.28 12.27
N ILE A 88 -0.46 -11.35 12.84
CA ILE A 88 -1.16 -12.63 13.03
C ILE A 88 -2.39 -12.53 13.94
N CYS A 89 -2.53 -11.45 14.73
CA CYS A 89 -3.75 -11.21 15.48
C CYS A 89 -4.99 -11.07 14.56
N LEU A 90 -4.77 -10.76 13.27
CA LEU A 90 -5.80 -10.70 12.25
C LEU A 90 -5.97 -12.03 11.46
N SER A 91 -5.31 -13.11 11.85
CA SER A 91 -5.33 -14.39 11.11
C SER A 91 -6.73 -14.97 10.88
N SER A 92 -7.67 -14.64 11.77
CA SER A 92 -9.09 -15.04 11.62
C SER A 92 -9.78 -14.47 10.38
N PHE A 93 -9.19 -13.45 9.73
CA PHE A 93 -9.76 -12.80 8.55
C PHE A 93 -9.36 -13.45 7.22
N CYS A 94 -8.58 -14.51 7.21
CA CYS A 94 -8.22 -15.26 6.01
C CYS A 94 -7.75 -14.37 4.85
N PHE A 95 -6.63 -13.69 5.03
CA PHE A 95 -6.04 -12.85 3.98
C PHE A 95 -5.53 -13.65 2.79
N SER A 96 -5.71 -13.11 1.59
CA SER A 96 -5.26 -13.72 0.35
C SER A 96 -4.82 -12.68 -0.69
N LEU A 97 -3.76 -12.97 -1.42
CA LEU A 97 -3.29 -12.11 -2.52
C LEU A 97 -4.10 -12.38 -3.79
N CYS A 98 -4.78 -11.37 -4.33
CA CYS A 98 -5.68 -11.47 -5.49
C CYS A 98 -4.97 -11.05 -6.79
N ARG A 99 -4.17 -11.97 -7.36
CA ARG A 99 -3.42 -11.72 -8.59
C ARG A 99 -4.28 -11.80 -9.86
N ASP A 100 -5.38 -12.50 -9.80
CA ASP A 100 -6.37 -12.71 -10.86
C ASP A 100 -7.24 -11.48 -11.11
N ILE A 101 -7.43 -10.63 -10.09
CA ILE A 101 -8.21 -9.39 -10.20
C ILE A 101 -7.32 -8.25 -10.68
N ILE A 102 -6.17 -8.04 -10.04
CA ILE A 102 -5.21 -7.00 -10.42
C ILE A 102 -3.85 -7.64 -10.69
N ASN A 103 -3.40 -7.55 -11.94
CA ASN A 103 -2.12 -8.07 -12.38
C ASN A 103 -1.15 -6.94 -12.75
N HIS A 104 -0.69 -6.17 -11.77
CA HIS A 104 0.29 -5.10 -11.96
C HIS A 104 1.40 -5.17 -10.91
N ARG A 105 2.67 -4.98 -11.31
CA ARG A 105 3.84 -5.12 -10.41
C ARG A 105 3.88 -4.10 -9.27
N ASP A 106 3.30 -2.92 -9.50
CA ASP A 106 3.31 -1.80 -8.56
C ASP A 106 2.04 -1.74 -7.70
N ILE A 107 1.20 -2.79 -7.76
CA ILE A 107 -0.04 -2.87 -7.01
C ILE A 107 -0.09 -4.18 -6.23
N LEU A 108 -0.20 -4.09 -4.91
CA LEU A 108 -0.49 -5.22 -4.05
C LEU A 108 -1.96 -5.17 -3.64
N PHE A 109 -2.73 -6.14 -4.11
CA PHE A 109 -4.16 -6.24 -3.88
C PHE A 109 -4.48 -7.47 -3.04
N ILE A 110 -5.04 -7.24 -1.84
CA ILE A 110 -5.28 -8.28 -0.84
C ILE A 110 -6.76 -8.31 -0.49
N SER A 111 -7.35 -9.51 -0.54
CA SER A 111 -8.67 -9.79 0.00
C SER A 111 -8.60 -10.28 1.43
N PHE A 112 -9.65 -10.05 2.18
CA PHE A 112 -9.88 -10.68 3.47
C PHE A 112 -11.37 -10.87 3.74
N PHE A 113 -11.68 -11.84 4.58
CA PHE A 113 -13.04 -12.20 4.89
C PHE A 113 -13.39 -11.86 6.33
N ASN A 114 -14.53 -11.22 6.50
CA ASN A 114 -15.12 -10.95 7.82
C ASN A 114 -16.62 -11.27 7.77
N ASN A 115 -17.06 -12.25 8.56
CA ASN A 115 -18.47 -12.64 8.63
C ASN A 115 -19.13 -12.87 7.26
N ASN A 116 -18.46 -13.61 6.38
CA ASN A 116 -18.88 -13.91 5.00
C ASN A 116 -18.85 -12.70 4.03
N ILE A 117 -18.33 -11.57 4.45
CA ILE A 117 -18.10 -10.41 3.58
C ILE A 117 -16.64 -10.43 3.12
N CYS A 118 -16.44 -10.48 1.81
CA CYS A 118 -15.15 -10.28 1.20
C CYS A 118 -14.89 -8.78 1.07
N SER A 119 -13.79 -8.32 1.62
CA SER A 119 -13.33 -6.94 1.53
C SER A 119 -11.90 -6.90 1.02
N PHE A 120 -11.49 -5.74 0.52
CA PHE A 120 -10.18 -5.58 -0.12
C PHE A 120 -9.41 -4.39 0.46
N ILE A 121 -8.10 -4.52 0.43
CA ILE A 121 -7.14 -3.45 0.73
C ILE A 121 -6.08 -3.41 -0.37
N MET A 122 -5.56 -2.23 -0.65
CA MET A 122 -4.64 -2.01 -1.76
C MET A 122 -3.46 -1.15 -1.33
N ASN A 123 -2.24 -1.63 -1.68
CA ASN A 123 -1.00 -0.86 -1.57
C ASN A 123 -0.47 -0.57 -2.97
N ILE A 124 -0.16 0.69 -3.25
CA ILE A 124 0.28 1.18 -4.57
C ILE A 124 1.65 1.85 -4.43
N TYR A 125 2.52 1.59 -5.40
CA TYR A 125 3.66 2.42 -5.71
C TYR A 125 3.49 3.01 -7.11
N SER A 126 3.47 4.32 -7.23
CA SER A 126 3.39 4.98 -8.53
C SER A 126 4.75 5.55 -8.89
N ASP A 127 5.41 4.95 -9.87
CA ASP A 127 6.68 5.47 -10.39
C ASP A 127 6.49 6.78 -11.18
N ALA A 128 7.57 7.38 -11.64
CA ALA A 128 7.52 8.62 -12.42
C ALA A 128 6.70 8.52 -13.73
N SER A 129 6.48 7.30 -14.23
CA SER A 129 5.63 7.05 -15.39
C SER A 129 4.15 6.91 -15.06
N HIS A 130 3.82 6.81 -13.76
CA HIS A 130 2.49 6.54 -13.23
C HIS A 130 1.83 5.28 -13.84
N SER A 131 2.63 4.22 -14.00
CA SER A 131 2.20 2.99 -14.65
C SER A 131 1.02 2.32 -13.94
N ALA A 132 0.99 2.35 -12.60
CA ALA A 132 -0.11 1.82 -11.81
C ALA A 132 -1.44 2.56 -12.07
N LEU A 133 -1.40 3.88 -12.18
CA LEU A 133 -2.62 4.68 -12.47
C LEU A 133 -3.09 4.48 -13.91
N LYS A 134 -2.15 4.38 -14.87
CA LYS A 134 -2.49 4.05 -16.26
C LYS A 134 -3.14 2.68 -16.37
N TYR A 135 -2.67 1.70 -15.60
CA TYR A 135 -3.27 0.37 -15.57
C TYR A 135 -4.76 0.41 -15.23
N PHE A 136 -5.17 1.18 -14.22
CA PHE A 136 -6.60 1.33 -13.88
C PHE A 136 -7.41 2.03 -14.96
N LYS A 137 -6.80 2.95 -15.70
CA LYS A 137 -7.45 3.61 -16.81
C LYS A 137 -7.67 2.68 -18.03
N ASP A 138 -6.69 1.81 -18.27
CA ASP A 138 -6.66 0.94 -19.45
C ASP A 138 -7.36 -0.40 -19.21
N THR A 139 -7.59 -0.73 -17.93
CA THR A 139 -8.19 -2.02 -17.51
C THR A 139 -9.49 -1.74 -16.75
N GLU A 140 -10.58 -2.30 -17.23
CA GLU A 140 -11.85 -2.24 -16.51
C GLU A 140 -11.78 -3.16 -15.28
N VAL A 141 -11.52 -2.58 -14.11
CA VAL A 141 -11.42 -3.31 -12.85
C VAL A 141 -12.66 -3.02 -12.01
N ASN A 142 -13.50 -4.03 -11.84
CA ASN A 142 -14.69 -3.93 -10.99
C ASN A 142 -14.39 -4.52 -9.61
N ILE A 143 -14.19 -3.65 -8.63
CA ILE A 143 -13.92 -4.04 -7.23
C ILE A 143 -15.05 -3.48 -6.36
N ILE A 144 -15.77 -4.39 -5.72
CA ILE A 144 -16.76 -4.05 -4.71
C ILE A 144 -16.11 -4.23 -3.34
N ASN A 145 -16.38 -3.32 -2.40
CA ASN A 145 -15.85 -3.35 -1.02
C ASN A 145 -14.32 -3.16 -0.91
N LEU A 146 -13.71 -2.32 -1.76
CA LEU A 146 -12.38 -1.82 -1.48
C LEU A 146 -12.47 -0.85 -0.29
N LEU A 147 -11.82 -1.19 0.81
CA LEU A 147 -11.88 -0.40 2.04
C LEU A 147 -10.81 0.68 2.10
N ILE A 148 -9.62 0.36 1.59
CA ILE A 148 -8.44 1.21 1.71
C ILE A 148 -7.59 1.07 0.45
N MET A 149 -7.18 2.20 -0.09
CA MET A 149 -6.15 2.33 -1.10
C MET A 149 -5.10 3.30 -0.56
N THR A 150 -3.86 2.85 -0.43
CA THR A 150 -2.77 3.67 0.11
C THR A 150 -1.46 3.42 -0.62
N GLY A 151 -0.49 4.29 -0.45
CA GLY A 151 0.86 4.12 -0.94
C GLY A 151 1.53 5.41 -1.38
N ASP A 152 2.69 5.26 -2.00
CA ASP A 152 3.44 6.34 -2.61
C ASP A 152 2.95 6.58 -4.04
N PHE A 153 2.21 7.65 -4.23
CA PHE A 153 1.66 8.00 -5.54
C PHE A 153 2.60 8.85 -6.40
N ASN A 154 3.66 9.40 -5.82
CA ASN A 154 4.60 10.30 -6.49
C ASN A 154 3.92 11.44 -7.27
N ILE A 155 2.81 11.95 -6.74
CA ILE A 155 2.02 13.04 -7.30
C ILE A 155 1.96 14.17 -6.28
N ARG A 156 2.29 15.36 -6.71
CA ARG A 156 2.09 16.58 -5.92
C ARG A 156 0.84 17.29 -6.39
N ASP A 157 0.08 17.83 -5.45
CA ASP A 157 -1.10 18.63 -5.75
C ASP A 157 -1.42 19.55 -4.56
N TRP A 158 -1.91 20.76 -4.83
CA TRP A 158 -2.26 21.72 -3.79
C TRP A 158 -3.32 21.21 -2.80
N LEU A 159 -4.11 20.21 -3.20
CA LEU A 159 -5.15 19.64 -2.35
C LEU A 159 -4.59 18.89 -1.13
N TRP A 160 -3.39 18.33 -1.23
CA TRP A 160 -2.75 17.61 -0.12
C TRP A 160 -1.33 18.10 0.20
N ASP A 161 -0.71 18.83 -0.71
CA ASP A 161 0.60 19.45 -0.50
C ASP A 161 0.47 20.97 -0.64
N PRO A 162 0.23 21.71 0.46
CA PRO A 162 0.05 23.17 0.41
C PRO A 162 1.28 23.92 -0.10
N SER A 163 2.47 23.28 -0.08
CA SER A 163 3.70 23.87 -0.63
C SER A 163 3.72 23.85 -2.15
N PHE A 164 2.82 23.11 -2.79
CA PHE A 164 2.73 22.96 -4.24
C PHE A 164 1.49 23.70 -4.78
N PRO A 165 1.65 24.82 -5.49
CA PRO A 165 0.53 25.70 -5.83
C PRO A 165 -0.31 25.26 -7.05
N TYR A 166 0.00 24.11 -7.64
CA TYR A 166 -0.63 23.67 -8.90
C TYR A 166 -1.53 22.45 -8.69
N HIS A 167 -2.57 22.37 -9.52
CA HIS A 167 -3.38 21.18 -9.70
C HIS A 167 -2.96 20.45 -10.97
N LEU A 168 -2.60 19.17 -10.86
CA LEU A 168 -2.09 18.39 -11.97
C LEU A 168 -3.20 17.54 -12.59
N PHE A 169 -3.15 17.37 -13.92
CA PHE A 169 -4.08 16.49 -14.62
C PHE A 169 -4.04 15.05 -14.11
N ILE A 170 -2.87 14.57 -13.67
CA ILE A 170 -2.71 13.23 -13.11
C ILE A 170 -3.45 13.08 -11.77
N SER A 171 -3.59 14.15 -10.99
CA SER A 171 -4.37 14.16 -9.75
C SER A 171 -5.85 13.91 -10.03
N ASN A 172 -6.40 14.50 -11.09
CA ASN A 172 -7.77 14.20 -11.52
C ASN A 172 -7.96 12.73 -11.85
N ASN A 173 -6.99 12.10 -12.54
CA ASN A 173 -7.07 10.68 -12.84
C ASN A 173 -7.08 9.83 -11.56
N LEU A 174 -6.29 10.21 -10.55
CA LEU A 174 -6.27 9.54 -9.25
C LEU A 174 -7.63 9.65 -8.56
N PHE A 175 -8.26 10.83 -8.57
CA PHE A 175 -9.61 11.00 -8.01
C PHE A 175 -10.67 10.20 -8.79
N ILE A 176 -10.62 10.17 -10.11
CA ILE A 176 -11.54 9.36 -10.92
C ILE A 176 -11.42 7.87 -10.55
N ILE A 177 -10.19 7.38 -10.33
CA ILE A 177 -9.95 6.01 -9.88
C ILE A 177 -10.52 5.80 -8.48
N ALA A 178 -10.25 6.72 -7.54
CA ALA A 178 -10.78 6.64 -6.18
C ALA A 178 -12.31 6.64 -6.16
N ASP A 179 -12.94 7.54 -6.90
CA ASP A 179 -14.41 7.64 -7.04
C ASP A 179 -15.01 6.36 -7.60
N SER A 180 -14.35 5.74 -8.61
CA SER A 180 -14.83 4.48 -9.19
C SER A 180 -14.88 3.33 -8.18
N PHE A 181 -14.08 3.41 -7.12
CA PHE A 181 -14.06 2.47 -6.01
C PHE A 181 -14.81 2.98 -4.77
N ASN A 182 -15.49 4.11 -4.85
CA ASN A 182 -16.19 4.76 -3.74
C ASN A 182 -15.27 5.09 -2.55
N LEU A 183 -14.11 5.66 -2.85
CA LEU A 183 -13.10 6.05 -1.87
C LEU A 183 -12.97 7.56 -1.77
N ASP A 184 -12.86 8.06 -0.55
CA ASP A 184 -12.56 9.45 -0.23
C ASP A 184 -11.10 9.61 0.18
N LEU A 185 -10.44 10.69 -0.25
CA LEU A 185 -9.11 11.05 0.23
C LEU A 185 -9.17 11.37 1.72
N SER A 186 -8.41 10.62 2.52
CA SER A 186 -8.23 10.89 3.93
C SER A 186 -7.06 11.86 4.11
N LEU A 187 -7.37 13.13 4.26
CA LEU A 187 -6.34 14.13 4.60
C LEU A 187 -5.92 13.90 6.04
N LEU A 188 -4.63 13.70 6.25
CA LEU A 188 -4.05 13.77 7.58
C LEU A 188 -4.24 15.19 8.11
N THR A 189 -4.76 15.31 9.32
CA THR A 189 -5.13 16.58 9.95
C THR A 189 -3.96 17.54 10.16
N ASN A 190 -2.73 17.07 9.95
CA ASN A 190 -1.53 17.90 10.05
C ASN A 190 -0.67 17.61 8.81
N SER A 191 -0.77 18.35 7.77
CA SER A 191 0.03 18.33 6.54
C SER A 191 1.55 18.09 6.78
N VAL A 192 1.86 16.97 7.43
CA VAL A 192 3.23 16.54 7.68
C VAL A 192 3.78 15.99 6.37
N PRO A 193 4.94 16.46 5.92
CA PRO A 193 5.58 15.89 4.75
C PRO A 193 5.78 14.38 4.91
N THR A 194 5.44 13.62 3.88
CA THR A 194 5.66 12.17 3.85
C THR A 194 7.01 11.81 3.23
N ARG A 195 7.65 12.78 2.57
CA ARG A 195 9.00 12.68 2.06
C ARG A 195 9.78 13.95 2.34
N TYR A 196 10.89 13.81 3.05
CA TYR A 196 11.84 14.89 3.30
C TYR A 196 12.84 14.99 2.15
N SER A 197 13.16 16.24 1.74
CA SER A 197 14.16 16.44 0.72
C SER A 197 15.57 16.29 1.30
N ASP A 198 16.42 15.50 0.64
CA ASP A 198 17.84 15.41 0.96
C ASP A 198 18.64 16.61 0.42
N THR A 199 18.00 17.46 -0.39
CA THR A 199 18.63 18.59 -1.06
C THR A 199 18.29 19.89 -0.36
N VAL A 200 19.32 20.64 0.07
CA VAL A 200 19.14 21.97 0.68
C VAL A 200 18.47 22.92 -0.32
N GLY A 201 17.31 23.45 0.06
CA GLY A 201 16.53 24.39 -0.76
C GLY A 201 15.39 23.78 -1.56
N GLU A 202 15.21 22.46 -1.53
CA GLU A 202 14.00 21.80 -2.01
C GLU A 202 12.99 21.65 -0.86
N SER A 203 11.71 21.78 -1.18
CA SER A 203 10.64 21.60 -0.20
C SER A 203 10.37 20.12 0.04
N ASP A 204 10.07 19.78 1.29
CA ASP A 204 9.51 18.48 1.65
C ASP A 204 8.18 18.24 0.93
N LEU A 205 7.86 16.98 0.67
CA LEU A 205 6.76 16.59 -0.20
C LEU A 205 5.71 15.76 0.55
N VAL A 206 4.45 15.93 0.16
CA VAL A 206 3.36 14.99 0.53
C VAL A 206 3.01 14.18 -0.71
N ILE A 207 3.45 12.93 -0.77
CA ILE A 207 3.26 12.03 -1.92
C ILE A 207 2.67 10.67 -1.53
N ASP A 208 2.74 10.31 -0.25
CA ASP A 208 2.03 9.14 0.28
C ASP A 208 0.61 9.56 0.67
N LEU A 209 -0.36 8.88 0.10
CA LEU A 209 -1.77 9.22 0.28
C LEU A 209 -2.54 8.01 0.78
N ILE A 210 -3.67 8.31 1.44
CA ILE A 210 -4.61 7.29 1.89
C ILE A 210 -6.01 7.67 1.43
N PHE A 211 -6.66 6.71 0.79
CA PHE A 211 -8.05 6.79 0.40
C PHE A 211 -8.84 5.73 1.18
N LEU A 212 -9.96 6.13 1.77
CA LEU A 212 -10.82 5.28 2.57
C LEU A 212 -12.19 5.15 1.90
N HIS A 213 -12.80 3.97 2.01
CA HIS A 213 -14.19 3.79 1.59
C HIS A 213 -15.08 4.85 2.26
N SER A 214 -15.97 5.48 1.49
CA SER A 214 -16.79 6.62 1.93
C SER A 214 -17.64 6.32 3.18
N GLY A 215 -18.00 5.05 3.40
CA GLY A 215 -18.63 4.60 4.62
C GLY A 215 -17.73 4.56 5.85
N LEU A 216 -16.40 4.49 5.67
CA LEU A 216 -15.39 4.49 6.74
C LEU A 216 -14.87 5.90 7.03
N SER A 217 -14.76 6.75 6.02
CA SER A 217 -14.25 8.12 6.15
C SER A 217 -15.04 8.94 7.18
N LYS A 218 -16.34 8.66 7.30
CA LYS A 218 -17.25 9.31 8.27
C LYS A 218 -17.08 8.81 9.72
N LEU A 219 -16.39 7.68 9.93
CA LEU A 219 -16.24 7.06 11.24
C LEU A 219 -14.89 7.37 11.92
N ASN A 220 -13.89 7.85 11.18
CA ASN A 220 -12.51 7.83 11.64
C ASN A 220 -11.79 9.17 11.49
N ASN A 221 -11.86 10.00 12.53
CA ASN A 221 -10.90 11.10 12.73
C ASN A 221 -9.60 10.66 13.46
N HIS A 222 -9.33 9.35 13.66
CA HIS A 222 -8.30 8.96 14.64
C HIS A 222 -7.39 7.78 14.31
N LEU A 223 -7.37 7.20 13.11
CA LEU A 223 -6.78 5.85 12.98
C LEU A 223 -5.65 5.65 11.95
N ILE A 224 -5.17 6.70 11.29
CA ILE A 224 -4.11 6.51 10.29
C ILE A 224 -2.94 7.43 10.61
N HIS A 225 -1.80 6.86 10.95
CA HIS A 225 -0.53 7.56 11.03
C HIS A 225 0.29 7.25 9.78
N LEU A 226 0.69 8.31 9.07
CA LEU A 226 1.83 8.29 8.15
C LEU A 226 2.98 8.98 8.91
N GLU A 227 4.08 8.31 9.09
CA GLU A 227 5.34 8.88 9.55
C GLU A 227 6.39 8.73 8.46
#